data_522ed6bf179c872db39f00b966a12926
#
_entry.id   522ed6bf179c872db39f00b966a12926
#
_cell.length_a   1.000
_cell.length_b   1.000
_cell.length_c   1.000
_cell.angle_alpha   90.00
_cell.angle_beta   90.00
_cell.angle_gamma   90.00
#
_symmetry.space_group_name_H-M   'P 1'
#
loop_
_entity.id
_entity.type
_entity.pdbx_description
1 polymer ?
#
loop_
_entity_poly.entity_id
_entity_poly.type
_entity_poly.pdbx_seq_one_letter_code
_entity_poly.pdbx_strand_id
1 'polypeptide(L)'
;MNHSVAHIEIGKLETGSVDPVTLYVSGGNTIVSAFDSGRYRVFGETLDIALGNCLDVFAREAGLKHKVGMPLGAALEQLAADGKKLISLPYVVKGMDISLSGLLTAATTLLHKGECRLADLCYSLQEHAFSMVTEVTERALAHTEKNEVLLTGGVAANSRLQSMLRSIAEEHDAKFNVVPRQFAMDNGAMIAWTGVLAYTHGLVTPVAESFVKLRWRLEKVDVPWIK
;
A
#
# COMPACT_ATOMS: atom_id res chain seq x y z
N MET A 1 7.34 -17.32 7.42
CA MET A 1 7.67 -15.88 7.41
C MET A 1 6.39 -15.07 7.38
N ASN A 2 6.36 -13.87 7.99
CA ASN A 2 5.21 -12.97 7.88
C ASN A 2 5.27 -12.23 6.54
N HIS A 3 4.16 -12.22 5.81
CA HIS A 3 4.09 -11.69 4.44
C HIS A 3 4.32 -10.18 4.38
N SER A 4 3.70 -9.41 5.29
CA SER A 4 3.87 -7.95 5.32
C SER A 4 5.29 -7.54 5.69
N VAL A 5 5.91 -8.24 6.67
CA VAL A 5 7.33 -8.04 6.99
C VAL A 5 8.21 -8.31 5.77
N ALA A 6 7.90 -9.36 5.00
CA ALA A 6 8.68 -9.69 3.81
C ALA A 6 8.64 -8.59 2.74
N HIS A 7 7.48 -7.96 2.52
CA HIS A 7 7.37 -6.80 1.62
C HIS A 7 8.17 -5.60 2.11
N ILE A 8 8.19 -5.34 3.41
CA ILE A 8 8.95 -4.22 3.99
C ILE A 8 10.45 -4.49 3.86
N GLU A 9 10.90 -5.68 4.26
CA GLU A 9 12.33 -6.02 4.29
C GLU A 9 12.94 -6.11 2.88
N ILE A 10 12.22 -6.63 1.89
CA ILE A 10 12.71 -6.60 0.51
C ILE A 10 12.76 -5.17 -0.03
N GLY A 11 11.78 -4.33 0.33
CA GLY A 11 11.78 -2.92 -0.03
C GLY A 11 12.96 -2.17 0.56
N LYS A 12 13.28 -2.41 1.84
CA LYS A 12 14.48 -1.84 2.49
C LYS A 12 15.77 -2.30 1.82
N LEU A 13 15.90 -3.59 1.52
CA LEU A 13 17.06 -4.14 0.83
C LEU A 13 17.30 -3.47 -0.52
N GLU A 14 16.27 -3.39 -1.34
CA GLU A 14 16.38 -2.94 -2.74
C GLU A 14 16.51 -1.42 -2.88
N THR A 15 16.06 -0.65 -1.87
CA THR A 15 16.11 0.81 -1.91
C THR A 15 17.20 1.41 -1.04
N GLY A 16 17.79 0.61 -0.14
CA GLY A 16 18.73 1.10 0.86
C GLY A 16 18.08 1.89 2.00
N SER A 17 16.74 1.86 2.12
CA SER A 17 16.04 2.47 3.26
C SER A 17 16.42 1.80 4.57
N VAL A 18 16.65 2.59 5.59
CA VAL A 18 17.09 2.10 6.91
C VAL A 18 15.93 2.03 7.89
N ASP A 19 15.23 3.15 8.10
CA ASP A 19 14.17 3.26 9.10
C ASP A 19 12.97 4.08 8.59
N PRO A 20 12.26 3.60 7.55
CA PRO A 20 11.20 4.35 6.92
C PRO A 20 9.86 4.24 7.67
N VAL A 21 9.01 5.27 7.49
CA VAL A 21 7.56 5.05 7.49
C VAL A 21 7.22 4.31 6.20
N THR A 22 6.59 3.15 6.31
CA THR A 22 6.26 2.31 5.17
C THR A 22 4.77 2.34 4.88
N LEU A 23 4.41 2.68 3.65
CA LEU A 23 3.08 2.43 3.09
C LEU A 23 3.12 1.12 2.29
N TYR A 24 2.50 0.08 2.83
CA TYR A 24 2.30 -1.20 2.15
C TYR A 24 0.89 -1.26 1.55
N VAL A 25 0.80 -1.30 0.23
CA VAL A 25 -0.47 -1.29 -0.51
C VAL A 25 -0.54 -2.39 -1.55
N SER A 26 -1.52 -3.28 -1.41
CA SER A 26 -1.74 -4.43 -2.29
C SER A 26 -3.24 -4.68 -2.51
N GLY A 27 -3.57 -5.76 -3.20
CA GLY A 27 -4.96 -6.23 -3.31
C GLY A 27 -5.58 -6.66 -1.98
N GLY A 28 -4.76 -7.09 -1.01
CA GLY A 28 -5.21 -7.59 0.29
C GLY A 28 -4.89 -6.68 1.48
N ASN A 29 -3.97 -5.74 1.34
CA ASN A 29 -3.48 -4.93 2.44
C ASN A 29 -3.38 -3.45 2.08
N THR A 30 -3.67 -2.60 3.06
CA THR A 30 -3.39 -1.16 3.04
C THR A 30 -2.97 -0.81 4.46
N ILE A 31 -1.67 -0.66 4.68
CA ILE A 31 -1.08 -0.53 6.01
C ILE A 31 -0.02 0.56 5.97
N VAL A 32 -0.11 1.50 6.89
CA VAL A 32 0.95 2.46 7.21
C VAL A 32 1.63 1.99 8.48
N SER A 33 2.93 1.74 8.43
CA SER A 33 3.69 1.20 9.56
C SER A 33 5.07 1.82 9.66
N ALA A 34 5.65 1.75 10.86
CA ALA A 34 7.03 2.11 11.11
C ALA A 34 7.62 1.16 12.16
N PHE A 35 8.94 1.00 12.14
CA PHE A 35 9.62 0.21 13.16
C PHE A 35 9.72 1.01 14.46
N ASP A 36 9.36 0.34 15.56
CA ASP A 36 9.52 0.86 16.92
C ASP A 36 9.67 -0.28 17.91
N SER A 37 10.69 -0.18 18.78
CA SER A 37 10.89 -1.07 19.93
C SER A 37 10.85 -2.56 19.58
N GLY A 38 11.59 -2.97 18.55
CA GLY A 38 11.79 -4.37 18.16
C GLY A 38 10.70 -4.94 17.24
N ARG A 39 9.73 -4.14 16.83
CA ARG A 39 8.59 -4.56 15.97
C ARG A 39 8.15 -3.46 15.02
N TYR A 40 7.49 -3.84 13.95
CA TYR A 40 6.71 -2.89 13.17
C TYR A 40 5.41 -2.55 13.88
N ARG A 41 5.16 -1.26 14.09
CA ARG A 41 3.89 -0.74 14.60
C ARG A 41 3.01 -0.29 13.45
N VAL A 42 1.74 -0.64 13.49
CA VAL A 42 0.73 -0.15 12.55
C VAL A 42 0.20 1.17 13.07
N PHE A 43 0.40 2.23 12.30
CA PHE A 43 -0.13 3.56 12.58
C PHE A 43 -1.51 3.75 11.97
N GLY A 44 -1.75 3.15 10.80
CA GLY A 44 -3.05 3.19 10.16
C GLY A 44 -3.25 2.02 9.20
N GLU A 45 -4.47 1.57 9.07
CA GLU A 45 -4.85 0.49 8.14
C GLU A 45 -6.23 0.76 7.53
N THR A 46 -6.58 0.00 6.51
CA THR A 46 -7.97 0.04 6.01
C THR A 46 -8.90 -0.71 6.97
N LEU A 47 -10.06 -0.10 7.23
CA LEU A 47 -11.10 -0.69 8.08
C LEU A 47 -11.97 -1.73 7.34
N ASP A 48 -11.92 -1.74 6.03
CA ASP A 48 -12.85 -2.52 5.20
C ASP A 48 -12.17 -3.15 3.97
N ILE A 49 -12.04 -2.45 2.87
CA ILE A 49 -11.46 -2.97 1.64
C ILE A 49 -10.06 -2.41 1.41
N ALA A 50 -9.13 -3.27 0.99
CA ALA A 50 -7.78 -2.83 0.64
C ALA A 50 -7.78 -1.96 -0.63
N LEU A 51 -6.84 -1.01 -0.71
CA LEU A 51 -6.74 -0.04 -1.79
C LEU A 51 -6.69 -0.70 -3.18
N GLY A 52 -5.82 -1.69 -3.35
CA GLY A 52 -5.71 -2.39 -4.63
C GLY A 52 -7.00 -3.07 -5.03
N ASN A 53 -7.67 -3.74 -4.08
CA ASN A 53 -8.97 -4.36 -4.35
C ASN A 53 -10.07 -3.34 -4.64
N CYS A 54 -10.07 -2.18 -3.98
CA CYS A 54 -11.00 -1.08 -4.27
C CYS A 54 -10.88 -0.65 -5.75
N LEU A 55 -9.66 -0.42 -6.22
CA LEU A 55 -9.40 -0.04 -7.61
C LEU A 55 -9.77 -1.16 -8.59
N ASP A 56 -9.43 -2.40 -8.29
CA ASP A 56 -9.69 -3.57 -9.15
C ASP A 56 -11.19 -3.89 -9.25
N VAL A 57 -11.94 -3.77 -8.16
CA VAL A 57 -13.41 -3.97 -8.17
C VAL A 57 -14.07 -2.90 -9.05
N PHE A 58 -13.73 -1.62 -8.84
CA PHE A 58 -14.28 -0.55 -9.68
C PHE A 58 -13.91 -0.75 -11.15
N ALA A 59 -12.66 -1.06 -11.45
CA ALA A 59 -12.20 -1.29 -12.83
C ALA A 59 -12.96 -2.44 -13.51
N ARG A 60 -13.28 -3.51 -12.76
CA ARG A 60 -14.07 -4.64 -13.24
C ARG A 60 -15.52 -4.23 -13.52
N GLU A 61 -16.16 -3.52 -12.60
CA GLU A 61 -17.52 -2.98 -12.78
C GLU A 61 -17.61 -2.03 -13.99
N ALA A 62 -16.56 -1.24 -14.20
CA ALA A 62 -16.43 -0.34 -15.35
C ALA A 62 -16.11 -1.05 -16.67
N GLY A 63 -16.00 -2.39 -16.69
CA GLY A 63 -15.69 -3.17 -17.89
C GLY A 63 -14.29 -2.95 -18.44
N LEU A 64 -13.35 -2.46 -17.63
CA LEU A 64 -11.96 -2.28 -18.06
C LEU A 64 -11.30 -3.64 -18.30
N LYS A 65 -10.58 -3.75 -19.41
CA LYS A 65 -9.99 -5.02 -19.83
C LYS A 65 -8.57 -5.17 -19.30
N HIS A 66 -8.25 -6.35 -18.80
CA HIS A 66 -6.88 -6.76 -18.56
C HIS A 66 -6.03 -6.71 -19.83
N LYS A 67 -4.86 -6.08 -19.73
CA LYS A 67 -3.75 -6.46 -20.60
C LYS A 67 -3.00 -7.61 -19.93
N VAL A 68 -2.60 -8.61 -20.71
CA VAL A 68 -1.86 -9.78 -20.19
C VAL A 68 -0.67 -9.32 -19.33
N GLY A 69 -0.61 -9.81 -18.10
CA GLY A 69 0.47 -9.47 -17.16
C GLY A 69 0.34 -8.12 -16.43
N MET A 70 -0.79 -7.42 -16.55
CA MET A 70 -1.05 -6.16 -15.83
C MET A 70 -2.29 -6.27 -14.93
N PRO A 71 -2.25 -5.79 -13.68
CA PRO A 71 -3.43 -5.70 -12.83
C PRO A 71 -4.47 -4.72 -13.41
N LEU A 72 -5.74 -4.89 -13.06
CA LEU A 72 -6.82 -4.00 -13.50
C LEU A 72 -6.62 -2.55 -13.06
N GLY A 73 -6.04 -2.33 -11.88
CA GLY A 73 -5.68 -1.01 -11.38
C GLY A 73 -4.76 -0.22 -12.33
N ALA A 74 -3.92 -0.90 -13.12
CA ALA A 74 -3.10 -0.22 -14.14
C ALA A 74 -3.94 0.26 -15.34
N ALA A 75 -5.01 -0.45 -15.72
CA ALA A 75 -5.94 0.03 -16.75
C ALA A 75 -6.74 1.23 -16.25
N LEU A 76 -7.11 1.23 -14.96
CA LEU A 76 -7.76 2.37 -14.31
C LEU A 76 -6.83 3.59 -14.32
N GLU A 77 -5.56 3.44 -13.93
CA GLU A 77 -4.55 4.51 -13.94
C GLU A 77 -4.41 5.14 -15.32
N GLN A 78 -4.32 4.32 -16.39
CA GLN A 78 -4.24 4.80 -17.77
C GLN A 78 -5.44 5.67 -18.14
N LEU A 79 -6.65 5.23 -17.77
CA LEU A 79 -7.86 5.98 -18.10
C LEU A 79 -8.02 7.23 -17.20
N ALA A 80 -7.58 7.16 -15.95
CA ALA A 80 -7.58 8.29 -15.02
C ALA A 80 -6.71 9.46 -15.52
N ALA A 81 -5.65 9.17 -16.28
CA ALA A 81 -4.79 10.20 -16.89
C ALA A 81 -5.53 11.10 -17.88
N ASP A 82 -6.65 10.62 -18.47
CA ASP A 82 -7.51 11.40 -19.36
C ASP A 82 -8.62 12.15 -18.61
N GLY A 83 -8.71 11.98 -17.30
CA GLY A 83 -9.67 12.67 -16.43
C GLY A 83 -9.38 14.16 -16.35
N LYS A 84 -10.44 14.98 -16.41
CA LYS A 84 -10.35 16.46 -16.39
C LYS A 84 -11.14 17.08 -15.27
N LYS A 85 -12.12 16.35 -14.74
CA LYS A 85 -13.03 16.86 -13.72
C LYS A 85 -12.97 15.98 -12.49
N LEU A 86 -12.66 16.59 -11.35
CA LEU A 86 -12.76 15.93 -10.05
C LEU A 86 -14.24 15.87 -9.63
N ILE A 87 -14.76 14.67 -9.48
CA ILE A 87 -16.12 14.40 -9.02
C ILE A 87 -16.05 14.21 -7.51
N SER A 88 -16.94 14.88 -6.78
CA SER A 88 -17.02 14.74 -5.32
C SER A 88 -17.44 13.33 -4.94
N LEU A 89 -16.60 12.65 -4.20
CA LEU A 89 -16.80 11.31 -3.66
C LEU A 89 -16.57 11.32 -2.14
N PRO A 90 -17.10 10.34 -1.39
CA PRO A 90 -16.83 10.25 0.05
C PRO A 90 -15.34 10.17 0.36
N TYR A 91 -14.93 10.93 1.38
CA TYR A 91 -13.57 10.93 1.91
C TYR A 91 -13.63 10.59 3.40
N VAL A 92 -13.15 9.40 3.79
CA VAL A 92 -13.32 8.91 5.16
C VAL A 92 -11.99 8.43 5.73
N VAL A 93 -11.37 9.32 6.52
CA VAL A 93 -10.24 9.01 7.40
C VAL A 93 -10.71 9.17 8.85
N LYS A 94 -10.57 8.12 9.66
CA LYS A 94 -10.97 8.09 11.08
C LYS A 94 -9.74 7.93 11.95
N GLY A 95 -9.22 9.03 12.47
CA GLY A 95 -7.93 9.04 13.13
C GLY A 95 -6.82 8.74 12.13
N MET A 96 -6.24 7.55 12.22
CA MET A 96 -5.22 7.06 11.29
C MET A 96 -5.74 5.95 10.36
N ASP A 97 -7.00 5.52 10.52
CA ASP A 97 -7.59 4.45 9.73
C ASP A 97 -8.44 4.98 8.56
N ILE A 98 -8.54 4.19 7.51
CA ILE A 98 -9.12 4.56 6.23
C ILE A 98 -10.29 3.64 5.91
N SER A 99 -11.41 4.21 5.41
CA SER A 99 -12.54 3.43 4.89
C SER A 99 -12.73 3.73 3.39
N LEU A 100 -12.60 2.70 2.56
CA LEU A 100 -12.70 2.79 1.10
C LEU A 100 -14.01 2.22 0.54
N SER A 101 -14.78 1.45 1.31
CA SER A 101 -16.03 0.83 0.83
C SER A 101 -17.09 1.85 0.43
N GLY A 102 -17.24 2.93 1.21
CA GLY A 102 -18.14 4.03 0.88
C GLY A 102 -17.74 4.77 -0.39
N LEU A 103 -16.44 5.00 -0.57
CA LEU A 103 -15.85 5.59 -1.78
C LEU A 103 -16.15 4.72 -3.00
N LEU A 104 -15.88 3.42 -2.92
CA LEU A 104 -16.15 2.45 -3.99
C LEU A 104 -17.63 2.41 -4.34
N THR A 105 -18.52 2.30 -3.36
CA THR A 105 -19.98 2.26 -3.58
C THR A 105 -20.47 3.52 -4.27
N ALA A 106 -20.03 4.69 -3.86
CA ALA A 106 -20.43 5.96 -4.48
C ALA A 106 -19.95 6.04 -5.94
N ALA A 107 -18.69 5.70 -6.20
CA ALA A 107 -18.14 5.68 -7.56
C ALA A 107 -18.90 4.70 -8.47
N THR A 108 -19.17 3.47 -7.99
CA THR A 108 -19.93 2.46 -8.73
C THR A 108 -21.37 2.90 -9.00
N THR A 109 -22.01 3.57 -8.03
CA THR A 109 -23.36 4.13 -8.21
C THR A 109 -23.39 5.18 -9.32
N LEU A 110 -22.42 6.09 -9.36
CA LEU A 110 -22.31 7.09 -10.42
C LEU A 110 -21.99 6.47 -11.79
N LEU A 111 -21.17 5.42 -11.81
CA LEU A 111 -20.89 4.64 -13.01
C LEU A 111 -22.18 4.08 -13.62
N HIS A 112 -23.01 3.42 -12.80
CA HIS A 112 -24.27 2.81 -13.28
C HIS A 112 -25.32 3.85 -13.69
N LYS A 113 -25.29 5.06 -13.13
CA LYS A 113 -26.18 6.16 -13.59
C LYS A 113 -25.78 6.69 -14.96
N GLY A 114 -24.54 6.53 -15.39
CA GLY A 114 -24.06 7.01 -16.68
C GLY A 114 -23.98 8.55 -16.80
N GLU A 115 -23.99 9.27 -15.67
CA GLU A 115 -24.02 10.73 -15.64
C GLU A 115 -22.63 11.38 -15.75
N CYS A 116 -21.57 10.58 -15.64
CA CYS A 116 -20.19 11.04 -15.60
C CYS A 116 -19.35 10.33 -16.66
N ARG A 117 -18.34 11.03 -17.19
CA ARG A 117 -17.33 10.39 -18.04
C ARG A 117 -16.55 9.36 -17.21
N LEU A 118 -16.34 8.18 -17.79
CA LEU A 118 -15.61 7.11 -17.09
C LEU A 118 -14.18 7.55 -16.69
N ALA A 119 -13.49 8.30 -17.55
CA ALA A 119 -12.16 8.84 -17.23
C ALA A 119 -12.17 9.76 -16.01
N ASP A 120 -13.21 10.60 -15.85
CA ASP A 120 -13.35 11.51 -14.71
C ASP A 120 -13.67 10.73 -13.41
N LEU A 121 -14.45 9.62 -13.52
CA LEU A 121 -14.70 8.72 -12.38
C LEU A 121 -13.44 7.97 -11.94
N CYS A 122 -12.67 7.41 -12.91
CA CYS A 122 -11.39 6.76 -12.61
C CYS A 122 -10.41 7.73 -11.95
N TYR A 123 -10.29 8.94 -12.51
CA TYR A 123 -9.47 10.01 -11.93
C TYR A 123 -9.91 10.33 -10.50
N SER A 124 -11.20 10.58 -10.29
CA SER A 124 -11.74 10.98 -8.99
C SER A 124 -11.59 9.88 -7.94
N LEU A 125 -11.87 8.62 -8.29
CA LEU A 125 -11.68 7.48 -7.40
C LEU A 125 -10.21 7.37 -6.96
N GLN A 126 -9.30 7.47 -7.91
CA GLN A 126 -7.86 7.42 -7.66
C GLN A 126 -7.40 8.56 -6.77
N GLU A 127 -7.76 9.80 -7.08
CA GLU A 127 -7.37 10.98 -6.30
C GLU A 127 -7.87 10.90 -4.86
N HIS A 128 -9.15 10.55 -4.63
CA HIS A 128 -9.70 10.43 -3.27
C HIS A 128 -9.01 9.30 -2.48
N ALA A 129 -8.88 8.11 -3.09
CA ALA A 129 -8.28 6.97 -2.41
C ALA A 129 -6.80 7.23 -2.06
N PHE A 130 -6.04 7.80 -2.99
CA PHE A 130 -4.63 8.10 -2.78
C PHE A 130 -4.41 9.25 -1.80
N SER A 131 -5.26 10.28 -1.83
CA SER A 131 -5.20 11.35 -0.84
C SER A 131 -5.38 10.83 0.58
N MET A 132 -6.31 9.89 0.81
CA MET A 132 -6.52 9.30 2.13
C MET A 132 -5.28 8.53 2.63
N VAL A 133 -4.68 7.69 1.80
CA VAL A 133 -3.47 6.93 2.21
C VAL A 133 -2.24 7.83 2.35
N THR A 134 -2.13 8.87 1.54
CA THR A 134 -1.06 9.87 1.61
C THR A 134 -1.18 10.68 2.90
N GLU A 135 -2.38 11.17 3.24
CA GLU A 135 -2.64 11.90 4.49
C GLU A 135 -2.26 11.07 5.73
N VAL A 136 -2.64 9.79 5.78
CA VAL A 136 -2.30 8.92 6.91
C VAL A 136 -0.80 8.64 6.95
N THR A 137 -0.14 8.49 5.80
CA THR A 137 1.32 8.31 5.73
C THR A 137 2.05 9.56 6.21
N GLU A 138 1.58 10.75 5.82
CA GLU A 138 2.13 12.03 6.26
C GLU A 138 2.00 12.22 7.78
N ARG A 139 0.81 11.94 8.33
CA ARG A 139 0.58 11.98 9.78
C ARG A 139 1.51 11.03 10.54
N ALA A 140 1.75 9.82 10.00
CA ALA A 140 2.67 8.87 10.59
C ALA A 140 4.12 9.37 10.51
N LEU A 141 4.52 9.98 9.38
CA LEU A 141 5.85 10.58 9.20
C LEU A 141 6.09 11.69 10.23
N ALA A 142 5.15 12.63 10.35
CA ALA A 142 5.22 13.72 11.30
C ALA A 142 5.23 13.24 12.77
N HIS A 143 4.44 12.19 13.08
CA HIS A 143 4.35 11.66 14.45
C HIS A 143 5.61 10.89 14.87
N THR A 144 6.24 10.17 13.94
CA THR A 144 7.41 9.32 14.24
C THR A 144 8.72 10.05 14.09
N GLU A 145 8.71 11.27 13.55
CA GLU A 145 9.91 12.09 13.26
C GLU A 145 10.94 11.34 12.38
N LYS A 146 10.48 10.34 11.60
CA LYS A 146 11.33 9.62 10.66
C LYS A 146 11.57 10.46 9.40
N ASN A 147 12.69 10.22 8.74
CA ASN A 147 13.14 10.98 7.59
C ASN A 147 13.14 10.16 6.28
N GLU A 148 12.41 9.06 6.25
CA GLU A 148 12.27 8.19 5.07
C GLU A 148 10.84 7.72 4.92
N VAL A 149 10.33 7.71 3.69
CA VAL A 149 9.08 7.06 3.29
C VAL A 149 9.40 5.94 2.32
N LEU A 150 8.89 4.74 2.60
CA LEU A 150 9.00 3.57 1.71
C LEU A 150 7.62 3.18 1.20
N LEU A 151 7.46 3.13 -0.11
CA LEU A 151 6.26 2.61 -0.76
C LEU A 151 6.53 1.19 -1.28
N THR A 152 5.70 0.21 -0.87
CA THR A 152 5.81 -1.20 -1.28
C THR A 152 4.45 -1.85 -1.54
N GLY A 153 4.44 -3.01 -2.19
CA GLY A 153 3.24 -3.73 -2.61
C GLY A 153 2.85 -3.46 -4.06
N GLY A 154 1.90 -4.22 -4.58
CA GLY A 154 1.55 -4.18 -6.00
C GLY A 154 1.02 -2.82 -6.50
N VAL A 155 0.34 -2.04 -5.64
CA VAL A 155 -0.14 -0.69 -5.97
C VAL A 155 1.00 0.34 -5.99
N ALA A 156 2.17 0.01 -5.44
CA ALA A 156 3.34 0.87 -5.46
C ALA A 156 3.83 1.24 -6.87
N ALA A 157 3.46 0.47 -7.89
CA ALA A 157 3.75 0.76 -9.28
C ALA A 157 2.97 1.96 -9.85
N ASN A 158 1.91 2.43 -9.16
CA ASN A 158 1.10 3.56 -9.63
C ASN A 158 1.86 4.88 -9.52
N SER A 159 2.01 5.55 -10.66
CA SER A 159 2.81 6.78 -10.77
C SER A 159 2.19 7.97 -10.02
N ARG A 160 0.86 8.05 -9.96
CA ARG A 160 0.18 9.11 -9.24
C ARG A 160 0.37 9.00 -7.73
N LEU A 161 0.24 7.78 -7.19
CA LEU A 161 0.52 7.53 -5.77
C LEU A 161 1.97 7.87 -5.41
N GLN A 162 2.92 7.47 -6.26
CA GLN A 162 4.34 7.82 -6.08
C GLN A 162 4.54 9.34 -6.06
N SER A 163 3.87 10.08 -6.96
CA SER A 163 3.97 11.55 -7.01
C SER A 163 3.44 12.20 -5.73
N MET A 164 2.28 11.75 -5.22
CA MET A 164 1.71 12.29 -3.97
C MET A 164 2.62 12.04 -2.77
N LEU A 165 3.13 10.81 -2.62
CA LEU A 165 4.04 10.47 -1.52
C LEU A 165 5.39 11.18 -1.62
N ARG A 166 5.87 11.41 -2.82
CA ARG A 166 7.08 12.20 -3.04
C ARG A 166 6.89 13.63 -2.55
N SER A 167 5.75 14.26 -2.88
CA SER A 167 5.47 15.64 -2.45
C SER A 167 5.47 15.77 -0.93
N ILE A 168 4.79 14.88 -0.20
CA ILE A 168 4.80 14.94 1.27
C ILE A 168 6.19 14.65 1.85
N ALA A 169 6.95 13.73 1.26
CA ALA A 169 8.31 13.46 1.72
C ALA A 169 9.21 14.70 1.54
N GLU A 170 9.11 15.39 0.39
CA GLU A 170 9.83 16.63 0.14
C GLU A 170 9.43 17.77 1.11
N GLU A 171 8.14 17.89 1.45
CA GLU A 171 7.63 18.88 2.41
C GLU A 171 8.14 18.63 3.85
N HIS A 172 8.49 17.38 4.17
CA HIS A 172 9.04 16.99 5.47
C HIS A 172 10.56 16.77 5.46
N ASP A 173 11.28 17.21 4.44
CA ASP A 173 12.72 16.95 4.25
C ASP A 173 13.10 15.45 4.35
N ALA A 174 12.16 14.57 4.02
CA ALA A 174 12.33 13.13 4.07
C ALA A 174 12.67 12.54 2.69
N LYS A 175 13.33 11.39 2.67
CA LYS A 175 13.61 10.65 1.44
C LYS A 175 12.40 9.82 1.05
N PHE A 176 12.01 9.86 -0.22
CA PHE A 176 11.01 8.96 -0.79
C PHE A 176 11.67 7.82 -1.54
N ASN A 177 11.33 6.60 -1.15
CA ASN A 177 11.79 5.37 -1.76
C ASN A 177 10.59 4.52 -2.22
N VAL A 178 10.71 3.93 -3.41
CA VAL A 178 9.71 2.99 -3.93
C VAL A 178 10.40 1.70 -4.33
N VAL A 179 9.83 0.58 -3.92
CA VAL A 179 10.35 -0.75 -4.25
C VAL A 179 10.38 -0.94 -5.78
N PRO A 180 11.48 -1.48 -6.37
CA PRO A 180 11.53 -1.79 -7.79
C PRO A 180 10.38 -2.70 -8.21
N ARG A 181 9.79 -2.45 -9.39
CA ARG A 181 8.58 -3.13 -9.88
C ARG A 181 8.65 -4.66 -9.81
N GLN A 182 9.82 -5.24 -10.06
CA GLN A 182 10.04 -6.69 -10.00
C GLN A 182 9.89 -7.30 -8.60
N PHE A 183 10.01 -6.48 -7.54
CA PHE A 183 9.85 -6.88 -6.14
C PHE A 183 8.59 -6.32 -5.49
N ALA A 184 7.81 -5.50 -6.23
CA ALA A 184 6.61 -4.84 -5.69
C ALA A 184 5.46 -5.84 -5.44
N MET A 185 5.30 -6.83 -6.32
CA MET A 185 4.32 -7.90 -6.17
C MET A 185 4.89 -9.06 -5.36
N ASP A 186 4.03 -10.01 -5.00
CA ASP A 186 4.43 -11.25 -4.31
C ASP A 186 5.49 -11.98 -5.10
N ASN A 187 6.61 -12.30 -4.45
CA ASN A 187 7.73 -12.99 -5.06
C ASN A 187 8.49 -13.86 -4.05
N GLY A 188 9.20 -14.85 -4.54
CA GLY A 188 9.97 -15.77 -3.69
C GLY A 188 11.17 -15.09 -3.00
N ALA A 189 11.73 -14.04 -3.61
CA ALA A 189 12.92 -13.36 -3.06
C ALA A 189 12.61 -12.67 -1.73
N MET A 190 11.45 -12.01 -1.60
CA MET A 190 11.07 -11.35 -0.35
C MET A 190 10.93 -12.36 0.82
N ILE A 191 10.39 -13.54 0.56
CA ILE A 191 10.25 -14.60 1.57
C ILE A 191 11.61 -15.19 1.92
N ALA A 192 12.45 -15.46 0.91
CA ALA A 192 13.81 -15.98 1.11
C ALA A 192 14.67 -14.99 1.90
N TRP A 193 14.65 -13.71 1.53
CA TRP A 193 15.39 -12.66 2.25
C TRP A 193 14.99 -12.56 3.72
N THR A 194 13.67 -12.49 3.99
CA THR A 194 13.17 -12.48 5.38
C THR A 194 13.55 -13.75 6.13
N GLY A 195 13.61 -14.89 5.43
CA GLY A 195 14.10 -16.15 5.98
C GLY A 195 15.58 -16.10 6.37
N VAL A 196 16.43 -15.47 5.55
CA VAL A 196 17.85 -15.26 5.85
C VAL A 196 18.00 -14.36 7.08
N LEU A 197 17.28 -13.23 7.13
CA LEU A 197 17.29 -12.32 8.28
C LEU A 197 16.90 -13.03 9.58
N ALA A 198 15.81 -13.80 9.54
CA ALA A 198 15.35 -14.58 10.70
C ALA A 198 16.40 -15.61 11.14
N TYR A 199 16.93 -16.39 10.21
CA TYR A 199 17.92 -17.44 10.49
C TYR A 199 19.21 -16.88 11.09
N THR A 200 19.75 -15.81 10.53
CA THR A 200 20.99 -15.18 11.02
C THR A 200 20.84 -14.55 12.41
N HIS A 201 19.60 -14.32 12.87
CA HIS A 201 19.27 -13.80 14.20
C HIS A 201 18.64 -14.86 15.12
N GLY A 202 18.84 -16.14 14.80
CA GLY A 202 18.46 -17.27 15.67
C GLY A 202 16.96 -17.60 15.69
N LEU A 203 16.15 -16.99 14.82
CA LEU A 203 14.73 -17.32 14.70
C LEU A 203 14.53 -18.55 13.81
N VAL A 204 14.46 -19.72 14.44
CA VAL A 204 14.25 -21.02 13.76
C VAL A 204 12.96 -21.64 14.26
N THR A 205 12.20 -22.22 13.34
CA THR A 205 10.98 -22.95 13.68
C THR A 205 11.16 -24.41 13.23
N PRO A 206 11.02 -25.40 14.13
CA PRO A 206 11.03 -26.81 13.76
C PRO A 206 9.95 -27.10 12.72
N VAL A 207 10.24 -28.01 11.79
CA VAL A 207 9.27 -28.39 10.72
C VAL A 207 7.93 -28.84 11.30
N ALA A 208 7.96 -29.58 12.42
CA ALA A 208 6.76 -30.05 13.10
C ALA A 208 5.88 -28.91 13.68
N GLU A 209 6.43 -27.70 13.83
CA GLU A 209 5.76 -26.51 14.37
C GLU A 209 5.51 -25.45 13.29
N SER A 210 5.85 -25.72 12.04
CA SER A 210 5.76 -24.78 10.91
C SER A 210 4.35 -24.68 10.33
N PHE A 211 3.35 -24.42 11.18
CA PHE A 211 1.95 -24.27 10.77
C PHE A 211 1.69 -22.89 10.15
N VAL A 212 0.69 -22.86 9.24
CA VAL A 212 0.16 -21.60 8.69
C VAL A 212 -0.54 -20.81 9.80
N LYS A 213 -0.12 -19.56 10.00
CA LYS A 213 -0.75 -18.61 10.94
C LYS A 213 -1.64 -17.64 10.14
N LEU A 214 -2.92 -17.96 10.00
CA LEU A 214 -3.89 -17.23 9.15
C LEU A 214 -4.06 -15.74 9.51
N ARG A 215 -3.87 -15.36 10.77
CA ARG A 215 -4.04 -13.99 11.27
C ARG A 215 -2.81 -13.50 12.02
N TRP A 216 -1.65 -13.66 11.40
CA TRP A 216 -0.40 -13.20 11.97
C TRP A 216 -0.19 -11.72 11.66
N ARG A 217 -0.69 -10.86 12.52
CA ARG A 217 -0.59 -9.40 12.37
C ARG A 217 0.87 -8.94 12.41
N LEU A 218 1.15 -7.90 11.65
CA LEU A 218 2.48 -7.28 11.53
C LEU A 218 3.09 -6.94 12.90
N GLU A 219 2.29 -6.35 13.80
CA GLU A 219 2.69 -5.93 15.15
C GLU A 219 3.10 -7.09 16.09
N LYS A 220 2.75 -8.33 15.74
CA LYS A 220 3.05 -9.53 16.54
C LYS A 220 4.30 -10.27 16.04
N VAL A 221 5.07 -9.64 15.17
CA VAL A 221 6.29 -10.22 14.61
C VAL A 221 7.49 -9.54 15.23
N ASP A 222 8.32 -10.32 15.92
CA ASP A 222 9.62 -9.83 16.37
C ASP A 222 10.58 -9.71 15.19
N VAL A 223 11.28 -8.58 15.09
CA VAL A 223 12.24 -8.28 14.04
C VAL A 223 13.61 -7.94 14.66
N PRO A 224 14.32 -8.94 15.20
CA PRO A 224 15.55 -8.73 15.96
C PRO A 224 16.74 -8.27 15.12
N TRP A 225 16.61 -8.25 13.81
CA TRP A 225 17.64 -7.79 12.87
C TRP A 225 17.68 -6.27 12.69
N ILE A 226 16.71 -5.54 13.24
CA ILE A 226 16.71 -4.08 13.30
C ILE A 226 17.11 -3.66 14.73
N LYS A 227 18.10 -2.79 14.83
CA LYS A 227 18.61 -2.29 16.12
C LYS A 227 18.03 -0.91 16.44
#